data_52ee42eeca11d8ee19593725d55efb42
#
_entry.id   52ee42eeca11d8ee19593725d55efb42
#
_cell.length_a   1.000
_cell.length_b   1.000
_cell.length_c   1.000
_cell.angle_alpha   90.00
_cell.angle_beta   90.00
_cell.angle_gamma   90.00
#
_symmetry.space_group_name_H-M   'P 1'
#
loop_
_entity.id
_entity.type
_entity.pdbx_description
1 polymer ?
#
loop_
_entity_poly.entity_id
_entity_poly.type
_entity_poly.pdbx_seq_one_letter_code
_entity_poly.pdbx_strand_id
1 'polypeptide(L)' 'METETELTEASRDYAAAYAAHYTDHDLPTALQLYLKVVSSHPGTKEAGYARAQAQNIINATVPDQELLDAQVELAVVHFG' A
#
# COMPACT_ATOMS: atom_id res chain seq x y z
N MET A 1 -15.96 -22.66 -5.27
CA MET A 1 -14.94 -22.94 -5.28
C MET A 1 -13.90 -22.11 -4.69
N GLU A 2 -12.83 -22.38 -4.88
CA GLU A 2 -11.77 -21.73 -4.23
C GLU A 2 -11.58 -20.34 -4.62
N THR A 3 -12.21 -19.90 -5.61
CA THR A 3 -12.02 -18.57 -5.99
C THR A 3 -12.35 -17.61 -4.91
N GLU A 4 -13.39 -17.87 -4.18
CA GLU A 4 -13.72 -16.91 -3.20
C GLU A 4 -12.75 -16.93 -2.08
N THR A 5 -12.08 -18.01 -1.85
CA THR A 5 -11.08 -17.99 -0.85
C THR A 5 -10.00 -17.03 -1.18
N GLU A 6 -9.76 -16.81 -2.44
CA GLU A 6 -8.70 -15.93 -2.82
C GLU A 6 -9.08 -14.49 -2.77
N LEU A 7 -10.37 -14.21 -2.66
CA LEU A 7 -10.82 -12.84 -2.61
C LEU A 7 -11.05 -12.43 -1.17
N THR A 8 -10.02 -12.54 -0.38
CA THR A 8 -10.09 -12.05 0.99
C THR A 8 -10.15 -10.55 0.98
N GLU A 9 -10.47 -9.97 2.12
CA GLU A 9 -10.54 -8.53 2.22
C GLU A 9 -9.19 -7.91 1.93
N ALA A 10 -8.13 -8.52 2.43
CA ALA A 10 -6.78 -8.02 2.15
C ALA A 10 -6.51 -8.03 0.65
N SER A 11 -6.90 -9.10 -0.01
CA SER A 11 -6.68 -9.23 -1.44
C SER A 11 -7.45 -8.16 -2.21
N ARG A 12 -8.69 -7.91 -1.83
CA ARG A 12 -9.48 -6.89 -2.48
C ARG A 12 -8.93 -5.50 -2.26
N ASP A 13 -8.52 -5.22 -1.03
CA ASP A 13 -7.98 -3.91 -0.72
C ASP A 13 -6.67 -3.68 -1.48
N TYR A 14 -5.84 -4.72 -1.57
CA TYR A 14 -4.62 -4.61 -2.34
C TYR A 14 -4.92 -4.40 -3.82
N ALA A 15 -5.90 -5.10 -4.36
CA ALA A 15 -6.25 -4.95 -5.77
C ALA A 15 -6.73 -3.54 -6.07
N ALA A 16 -7.48 -2.93 -5.14
CA ALA A 16 -7.93 -1.56 -5.33
C ALA A 16 -6.76 -0.60 -5.35
N ALA A 17 -5.78 -0.81 -4.47
CA ALA A 17 -4.60 0.02 -4.45
C ALA A 17 -3.80 -0.15 -5.74
N TYR A 18 -3.67 -1.38 -6.18
CA TYR A 18 -2.93 -1.69 -7.40
C TYR A 18 -3.57 -1.02 -8.61
N ALA A 19 -4.90 -1.04 -8.68
CA ALA A 19 -5.61 -0.40 -9.78
C ALA A 19 -5.41 1.12 -9.75
N ALA A 20 -5.46 1.72 -8.58
CA ALA A 20 -5.19 3.16 -8.48
C ALA A 20 -3.77 3.47 -8.93
N HIS A 21 -2.84 2.56 -8.66
CA HIS A 21 -1.43 2.76 -8.96
C HIS A 21 -1.16 2.64 -10.46
N TYR A 22 -1.63 1.55 -11.07
CA TYR A 22 -1.22 1.23 -12.44
C TYR A 22 -2.27 1.52 -13.49
N THR A 23 -3.53 1.56 -13.11
CA THR A 23 -4.60 1.82 -14.06
C THR A 23 -4.97 3.29 -14.04
N ASP A 24 -5.19 3.85 -12.86
CA ASP A 24 -5.62 5.24 -12.73
C ASP A 24 -4.45 6.21 -12.64
N HIS A 25 -3.28 5.71 -12.32
CA HIS A 25 -2.08 6.53 -12.11
C HIS A 25 -2.34 7.60 -11.06
N ASP A 26 -3.16 7.26 -10.07
CA ASP A 26 -3.48 8.18 -8.98
C ASP A 26 -2.60 7.82 -7.80
N LEU A 27 -1.38 8.31 -7.82
CA LEU A 27 -0.38 7.88 -6.85
C LEU A 27 -0.73 8.24 -5.41
N PRO A 28 -1.26 9.44 -5.12
CA PRO A 28 -1.63 9.73 -3.74
C PRO A 28 -2.70 8.78 -3.21
N THR A 29 -3.71 8.47 -4.03
CA THR A 29 -4.74 7.54 -3.61
C THR A 29 -4.18 6.14 -3.46
N ALA A 30 -3.33 5.72 -4.41
CA ALA A 30 -2.72 4.41 -4.33
C ALA A 30 -1.91 4.27 -3.05
N LEU A 31 -1.14 5.29 -2.71
CA LEU A 31 -0.33 5.25 -1.49
C LEU A 31 -1.20 5.07 -0.27
N GLN A 32 -2.30 5.83 -0.19
CA GLN A 32 -3.19 5.71 0.95
C GLN A 32 -3.81 4.32 1.03
N LEU A 33 -4.17 3.77 -0.11
CA LEU A 33 -4.79 2.44 -0.12
C LEU A 33 -3.78 1.36 0.26
N TYR A 34 -2.54 1.50 -0.21
CA TYR A 34 -1.51 0.55 0.22
C TYR A 34 -1.28 0.62 1.72
N LEU A 35 -1.22 1.83 2.27
CA LEU A 35 -1.02 1.98 3.70
C LEU A 35 -2.19 1.42 4.48
N LYS A 36 -3.39 1.54 3.92
CA LYS A 36 -4.56 0.95 4.56
C LYS A 36 -4.43 -0.57 4.62
N VAL A 37 -3.94 -1.20 3.55
CA VAL A 37 -3.74 -2.64 3.58
C VAL A 37 -2.77 -3.02 4.70
N VAL A 38 -1.68 -2.26 4.83
CA VAL A 38 -0.69 -2.57 5.86
C VAL A 38 -1.29 -2.45 7.25
N SER A 39 -2.10 -1.42 7.50
CA SER A 39 -2.62 -1.21 8.84
C SER A 39 -3.84 -2.07 9.15
N SER A 40 -4.64 -2.40 8.13
CA SER A 40 -5.86 -3.16 8.35
C SER A 40 -5.63 -4.67 8.31
N HIS A 41 -4.63 -5.10 7.59
CA HIS A 41 -4.38 -6.53 7.40
C HIS A 41 -2.92 -6.87 7.71
N PRO A 42 -2.43 -6.52 8.89
CA PRO A 42 -1.04 -6.80 9.22
C PRO A 42 -0.81 -8.31 9.27
N GLY A 43 0.36 -8.71 8.86
CA GLY A 43 0.69 -10.13 8.87
C GLY A 43 0.28 -10.88 7.63
N THR A 44 -0.42 -10.24 6.72
CA THR A 44 -0.75 -10.90 5.45
C THR A 44 0.34 -10.63 4.43
N LYS A 45 0.38 -11.48 3.40
CA LYS A 45 1.34 -11.24 2.33
C LYS A 45 0.98 -9.99 1.55
N GLU A 46 -0.32 -9.66 1.48
CA GLU A 46 -0.75 -8.43 0.84
C GLU A 46 -0.18 -7.22 1.54
N ALA A 47 -0.09 -7.25 2.86
CA ALA A 47 0.51 -6.15 3.60
C ALA A 47 1.98 -5.98 3.22
N GLY A 48 2.69 -7.09 3.03
CA GLY A 48 4.07 -7.03 2.60
C GLY A 48 4.22 -6.43 1.21
N TYR A 49 3.36 -6.85 0.30
CA TYR A 49 3.37 -6.30 -1.06
C TYR A 49 3.00 -4.82 -1.03
N ALA A 50 1.99 -4.47 -0.24
CA ALA A 50 1.53 -3.09 -0.17
C ALA A 50 2.62 -2.18 0.38
N ARG A 51 3.37 -2.67 1.37
CA ARG A 51 4.46 -1.88 1.92
C ARG A 51 5.53 -1.61 0.87
N ALA A 52 5.86 -2.64 0.09
CA ALA A 52 6.86 -2.49 -0.96
C ALA A 52 6.39 -1.50 -2.03
N GLN A 53 5.13 -1.59 -2.42
CA GLN A 53 4.60 -0.68 -3.43
C GLN A 53 4.53 0.74 -2.90
N ALA A 54 4.13 0.91 -1.65
CA ALA A 54 4.10 2.24 -1.06
C ALA A 54 5.49 2.85 -1.07
N GLN A 55 6.51 2.06 -0.74
CA GLN A 55 7.87 2.55 -0.77
C GLN A 55 8.29 2.94 -2.18
N ASN A 56 7.88 2.16 -3.18
CA ASN A 56 8.18 2.48 -4.56
C ASN A 56 7.57 3.82 -4.97
N ILE A 57 6.33 4.06 -4.56
CA ILE A 57 5.69 5.33 -4.88
C ILE A 57 6.43 6.49 -4.23
N ILE A 58 6.77 6.33 -2.97
CA ILE A 58 7.48 7.37 -2.25
C ILE A 58 8.80 7.69 -2.93
N ASN A 59 9.54 6.65 -3.28
CA ASN A 59 10.86 6.83 -3.87
C ASN A 59 10.77 7.47 -5.25
N ALA A 60 9.68 7.25 -5.95
CA ALA A 60 9.56 7.71 -7.33
C ALA A 60 8.98 9.11 -7.45
N THR A 61 8.19 9.56 -6.48
CA THR A 61 7.38 10.73 -6.70
C THR A 61 7.54 11.84 -5.67
N VAL A 62 8.15 11.57 -4.52
CA VAL A 62 8.18 12.54 -3.44
C VAL A 62 9.52 13.25 -3.40
N PRO A 63 9.53 14.60 -3.35
CA PRO A 63 10.79 15.32 -3.16
C PRO A 63 11.40 15.00 -1.81
N ASP A 64 12.65 15.35 -1.65
CA ASP A 64 13.43 14.89 -0.52
C ASP A 64 12.75 15.11 0.81
N GLN A 65 12.26 16.31 1.03
CA GLN A 65 11.71 16.63 2.32
C GLN A 65 10.41 15.88 2.59
N GLU A 66 9.59 15.80 1.57
CA GLU A 66 8.35 15.05 1.72
C GLU A 66 8.60 13.56 1.79
N LEU A 67 9.67 13.12 1.17
CA LEU A 67 10.06 11.73 1.27
C LEU A 67 10.35 11.37 2.72
N LEU A 68 11.05 12.24 3.43
CA LEU A 68 11.34 11.97 4.83
C LEU A 68 10.07 11.86 5.66
N ASP A 69 9.13 12.77 5.43
CA ASP A 69 7.87 12.72 6.16
C ASP A 69 7.11 11.46 5.86
N ALA A 70 7.07 11.07 4.58
CA ALA A 70 6.36 9.87 4.20
C ALA A 70 7.03 8.63 4.77
N GLN A 71 8.35 8.63 4.83
CA GLN A 71 9.04 7.48 5.41
C GLN A 71 8.83 7.38 6.90
N VAL A 72 8.74 8.52 7.58
CA VAL A 72 8.41 8.49 9.00
C VAL A 72 7.02 7.89 9.19
N GLU A 73 6.08 8.27 8.34
CA GLU A 73 4.75 7.71 8.42
C GLU A 73 4.74 6.22 8.18
N LEU A 74 5.49 5.77 7.19
CA LEU A 74 5.61 4.34 6.93
C LEU A 74 6.22 3.60 8.12
N ALA A 75 7.21 4.21 8.74
CA ALA A 75 7.85 3.61 9.89
C ALA A 75 6.86 3.49 11.05
N VAL A 76 6.05 4.52 11.26
CA VAL A 76 5.05 4.48 12.31
C VAL A 76 4.04 3.36 12.06
N VAL A 77 3.58 3.23 10.83
CA VAL A 77 2.67 2.15 10.49
C VAL A 77 3.33 0.81 10.70
N HIS A 78 4.60 0.71 10.36
CA HIS A 78 5.32 -0.54 10.44
C HIS A 78 5.58 -0.96 11.89
N PHE A 79 5.95 0.00 12.73
CA PHE A 79 6.32 -0.31 14.10
C PHE A 79 5.22 -0.02 15.09
N GLY A 80 4.30 0.81 14.70
CA GLY A 80 3.26 1.20 15.60
C GLY A 80 2.13 0.23 15.62
#